data_e7dcb3637fbc31b953ceb6178059aacd
#
_entry.id   e7dcb3637fbc31b953ceb6178059aacd
#
_cell.length_a   1.000
_cell.length_b   1.000
_cell.length_c   1.000
_cell.angle_alpha   90.00
_cell.angle_beta   90.00
_cell.angle_gamma   90.00
#
_symmetry.space_group_name_H-M   'P 1'
#
loop_
_entity.id
_entity.type
_entity.pdbx_description
1 polymer ?
#
loop_
_entity_poly.entity_id
_entity_poly.type
_entity_poly.pdbx_seq_one_letter_code
_entity_poly.pdbx_strand_id
1 'polypeptide(L)'
;HHTIFQLPGKYGKGVLVTPTVHGNLLVGPTAIDVDDKEATATTAAGLNEVREKSGLAVKDLPMRQTITSFAGLRAHEPRHDFFIGEIAPGFVDCAAIESPGLSSAPAVGAMVADIVKNSLHLKDDPTFDPTRKGILDPKTLPFEERAALIKENPAYGQIICRCESVTEGEII
;
A
#
# COMPACT_ATOMS: atom_id res chain seq x y z
N HIS A 1 0.53 -17.86 7.13
CA HIS A 1 0.59 -16.63 6.35
C HIS A 1 -0.73 -15.85 6.41
N HIS A 2 -1.19 -15.49 7.65
CA HIS A 2 -2.44 -14.78 7.83
C HIS A 2 -2.24 -13.57 8.74
N THR A 3 -2.89 -12.47 8.43
CA THR A 3 -2.99 -11.33 9.35
C THR A 3 -3.95 -11.69 10.48
N ILE A 4 -3.54 -11.46 11.71
CA ILE A 4 -4.36 -11.65 12.90
C ILE A 4 -5.03 -10.33 13.24
N PHE A 5 -6.35 -10.36 13.30
CA PHE A 5 -7.19 -9.23 13.70
C PHE A 5 -7.70 -9.44 15.12
N GLN A 6 -7.82 -8.36 15.87
CA GLN A 6 -8.61 -8.34 17.10
C GLN A 6 -10.11 -8.25 16.78
N LEU A 7 -10.95 -8.54 17.74
CA LEU A 7 -12.36 -8.21 17.62
C LEU A 7 -12.50 -6.68 17.46
N PRO A 8 -13.31 -6.20 16.50
CA PRO A 8 -13.49 -4.78 16.30
C PRO A 8 -13.97 -4.08 17.55
N GLY A 9 -13.32 -3.00 17.92
CA GLY A 9 -13.68 -2.15 19.05
C GLY A 9 -14.21 -0.79 18.58
N LYS A 10 -14.39 0.13 19.54
CA LYS A 10 -14.84 1.51 19.29
C LYS A 10 -14.02 2.24 18.21
N TYR A 11 -12.75 1.88 18.06
CA TYR A 11 -11.81 2.49 17.11
C TYR A 11 -11.47 1.60 15.90
N GLY A 12 -12.40 0.73 15.51
CA GLY A 12 -12.24 -0.14 14.33
C GLY A 12 -11.44 -1.41 14.61
N LYS A 13 -10.58 -1.78 13.65
CA LYS A 13 -9.89 -3.09 13.61
C LYS A 13 -8.81 -3.28 14.68
N GLY A 14 -8.40 -2.21 15.37
CA GLY A 14 -7.35 -2.26 16.38
C GLY A 14 -5.95 -2.53 15.79
N VAL A 15 -5.07 -3.04 16.65
CA VAL A 15 -3.69 -3.40 16.28
C VAL A 15 -3.68 -4.78 15.64
N LEU A 16 -3.05 -4.89 14.50
CA LEU A 16 -2.91 -6.13 13.71
C LEU A 16 -1.53 -6.74 13.94
N VAL A 17 -1.44 -8.05 13.78
CA VAL A 17 -0.16 -8.78 13.68
C VAL A 17 -0.13 -9.47 12.34
N THR A 18 0.77 -9.02 11.48
CA THR A 18 0.83 -9.43 10.06
C THR A 18 2.22 -9.95 9.73
N PRO A 19 2.36 -11.21 9.29
CA PRO A 19 3.63 -11.69 8.75
C PRO A 19 3.92 -11.00 7.42
N THR A 20 5.17 -10.59 7.23
CA THR A 20 5.65 -10.01 5.97
C THR A 20 6.15 -11.11 5.02
N VAL A 21 6.28 -10.78 3.75
CA VAL A 21 6.83 -11.70 2.72
C VAL A 21 8.30 -12.06 2.98
N HIS A 22 9.00 -11.26 3.78
CA HIS A 22 10.42 -11.47 4.12
C HIS A 22 10.60 -12.21 5.47
N GLY A 23 9.54 -12.77 6.06
CA GLY A 23 9.63 -13.55 7.30
C GLY A 23 9.64 -12.73 8.59
N ASN A 24 9.41 -11.42 8.52
CA ASN A 24 9.25 -10.56 9.68
C ASN A 24 7.79 -10.45 10.12
N LEU A 25 7.54 -9.81 11.24
CA LEU A 25 6.20 -9.44 11.70
C LEU A 25 6.06 -7.91 11.68
N LEU A 26 4.96 -7.45 11.09
CA LEU A 26 4.50 -6.07 11.19
C LEU A 26 3.41 -6.02 12.26
N VAL A 27 3.60 -5.18 13.28
CA VAL A 27 2.68 -5.03 14.41
C VAL A 27 2.21 -3.59 14.47
N GLY A 28 0.93 -3.37 14.34
CA GLY A 28 0.30 -2.05 14.27
C GLY A 28 -0.96 -2.09 13.39
N PRO A 29 -1.46 -0.91 12.99
CA PRO A 29 -1.06 0.44 13.39
C PRO A 29 -1.75 0.93 14.68
N THR A 30 -1.37 2.13 15.11
CA THR A 30 -2.27 3.01 15.88
C THR A 30 -3.11 3.83 14.89
N ALA A 31 -4.18 4.46 15.38
CA ALA A 31 -4.99 5.40 14.61
C ALA A 31 -5.39 6.55 15.55
N ILE A 32 -4.62 7.61 15.51
CA ILE A 32 -4.78 8.78 16.40
C ILE A 32 -4.85 10.01 15.52
N ASP A 33 -5.91 10.79 15.68
CA ASP A 33 -6.04 12.07 14.99
C ASP A 33 -5.03 13.06 15.55
N VAL A 34 -4.35 13.77 14.67
CA VAL A 34 -3.35 14.78 15.00
C VAL A 34 -3.57 16.06 14.19
N ASP A 35 -3.39 17.21 14.82
CA ASP A 35 -3.52 18.50 14.13
C ASP A 35 -2.27 18.87 13.33
N ASP A 36 -1.10 18.41 13.79
CA ASP A 36 0.17 18.65 13.12
C ASP A 36 0.33 17.75 11.89
N LYS A 37 0.33 18.37 10.72
CA LYS A 37 0.47 17.70 9.43
C LYS A 37 1.89 17.20 9.12
N GLU A 38 2.84 17.45 10.00
CA GLU A 38 4.22 16.99 9.91
C GLU A 38 4.56 15.94 10.99
N ALA A 39 3.57 15.51 11.80
CA ALA A 39 3.76 14.60 12.92
C ALA A 39 4.01 13.15 12.47
N THR A 40 5.12 12.90 11.79
CA THR A 40 5.52 11.57 11.30
C THR A 40 6.41 10.78 12.25
N ALA A 41 6.73 11.34 13.41
CA ALA A 41 7.57 10.68 14.42
C ALA A 41 6.80 9.60 15.18
N THR A 42 7.47 8.48 15.48
CA THR A 42 6.96 7.50 16.44
C THR A 42 7.00 8.08 17.85
N THR A 43 5.95 7.84 18.64
CA THR A 43 5.85 8.30 20.01
C THR A 43 5.89 7.13 20.99
N ALA A 44 6.38 7.36 22.20
CA ALA A 44 6.37 6.36 23.26
C ALA A 44 4.95 5.89 23.59
N ALA A 45 3.97 6.80 23.57
CA ALA A 45 2.56 6.47 23.79
C ALA A 45 2.04 5.53 22.70
N GLY A 46 2.27 5.83 21.42
CA GLY A 46 1.86 4.99 20.30
C GLY A 46 2.51 3.60 20.32
N LEU A 47 3.81 3.52 20.63
CA LEU A 47 4.51 2.24 20.74
C LEU A 47 4.02 1.40 21.92
N ASN A 48 3.67 2.03 23.04
CA ASN A 48 3.08 1.34 24.18
C ASN A 48 1.67 0.82 23.83
N GLU A 49 0.86 1.61 23.16
CA GLU A 49 -0.45 1.18 22.67
C GLU A 49 -0.34 -0.05 21.76
N VAL A 50 0.59 -0.03 20.81
CA VAL A 50 0.86 -1.18 19.93
C VAL A 50 1.22 -2.42 20.75
N ARG A 51 2.10 -2.27 21.74
CA ARG A 51 2.54 -3.38 22.61
C ARG A 51 1.39 -3.97 23.41
N GLU A 52 0.61 -3.12 24.07
CA GLU A 52 -0.51 -3.55 24.91
C GLU A 52 -1.60 -4.24 24.09
N LYS A 53 -2.03 -3.60 23.01
CA LYS A 53 -3.12 -4.12 22.19
C LYS A 53 -2.72 -5.36 21.40
N SER A 54 -1.51 -5.44 20.87
CA SER A 54 -1.06 -6.65 20.17
C SER A 54 -0.99 -7.87 21.09
N GLY A 55 -0.67 -7.69 22.37
CA GLY A 55 -0.67 -8.73 23.37
C GLY A 55 -2.04 -9.36 23.64
N LEU A 56 -3.13 -8.66 23.29
CA LEU A 56 -4.48 -9.22 23.35
C LEU A 56 -4.77 -10.22 22.22
N ALA A 57 -4.12 -10.06 21.08
CA ALA A 57 -4.30 -10.92 19.91
C ALA A 57 -3.32 -12.09 19.89
N VAL A 58 -2.06 -11.84 20.25
CA VAL A 58 -0.97 -12.83 20.19
C VAL A 58 -0.14 -12.73 21.46
N LYS A 59 -0.04 -13.83 22.20
CA LYS A 59 0.82 -13.92 23.38
C LYS A 59 2.29 -14.03 22.96
N ASP A 60 3.18 -13.53 23.81
CA ASP A 60 4.64 -13.71 23.70
C ASP A 60 5.25 -13.21 22.38
N LEU A 61 4.70 -12.10 21.83
CA LEU A 61 5.33 -11.44 20.70
C LEU A 61 6.77 -11.02 21.03
N PRO A 62 7.75 -11.28 20.13
CA PRO A 62 9.16 -11.00 20.38
C PRO A 62 9.50 -9.51 20.24
N MET A 63 8.84 -8.64 21.00
CA MET A 63 8.97 -7.17 20.92
C MET A 63 10.40 -6.66 21.19
N ARG A 64 11.25 -7.47 21.85
CA ARG A 64 12.67 -7.14 22.01
C ARG A 64 13.50 -7.29 20.74
N GLN A 65 12.97 -7.97 19.73
CA GLN A 65 13.58 -8.16 18.42
C GLN A 65 13.08 -7.15 17.40
N THR A 66 12.52 -6.03 17.86
CA THR A 66 12.07 -4.95 16.98
C THR A 66 13.25 -4.44 16.15
N ILE A 67 13.14 -4.53 14.84
CA ILE A 67 14.16 -4.06 13.88
C ILE A 67 14.02 -2.55 13.71
N THR A 68 12.79 -2.08 13.57
CA THR A 68 12.49 -0.65 13.37
C THR A 68 11.06 -0.33 13.78
N SER A 69 10.78 0.94 13.96
CA SER A 69 9.43 1.48 14.14
C SER A 69 9.27 2.69 13.25
N PHE A 70 8.08 2.90 12.73
CA PHE A 70 7.77 4.05 11.88
C PHE A 70 6.34 4.51 12.13
N ALA A 71 6.08 5.75 11.79
CA ALA A 71 4.76 6.35 11.77
C ALA A 71 4.59 7.13 10.46
N GLY A 72 3.37 7.40 10.10
CA GLY A 72 3.02 8.20 8.93
C GLY A 72 1.66 8.82 9.11
N LEU A 73 1.38 9.83 8.33
CA LEU A 73 0.09 10.50 8.30
C LEU A 73 -0.80 9.86 7.23
N ARG A 74 -2.05 9.70 7.56
CA ARG A 74 -3.10 9.30 6.65
C ARG A 74 -4.20 10.34 6.68
N ALA A 75 -4.67 10.76 5.52
CA ALA A 75 -5.85 11.61 5.44
C ALA A 75 -7.05 10.90 6.09
N HIS A 76 -7.80 11.66 6.85
CA HIS A 76 -9.00 11.21 7.55
C HIS A 76 -10.15 12.18 7.29
N GLU A 77 -11.33 11.64 7.09
CA GLU A 77 -12.57 12.40 6.93
C GLU A 77 -13.59 11.91 7.94
N PRO A 78 -14.20 12.81 8.76
CA PRO A 78 -15.08 12.43 9.87
C PRO A 78 -16.30 11.58 9.49
N ARG A 79 -16.75 11.64 8.24
CA ARG A 79 -17.88 10.81 7.74
C ARG A 79 -17.47 9.39 7.39
N HIS A 80 -16.16 9.10 7.33
CA HIS A 80 -15.58 7.80 6.96
C HIS A 80 -16.05 7.31 5.58
N ASP A 81 -16.20 8.22 4.63
CA ASP A 81 -16.60 7.87 3.27
C ASP A 81 -15.73 8.58 2.24
N PHE A 82 -15.58 7.97 1.08
CA PHE A 82 -14.83 8.54 -0.03
C PHE A 82 -15.64 9.67 -0.67
N PHE A 83 -14.95 10.74 -1.01
CA PHE A 83 -15.50 11.78 -1.84
C PHE A 83 -14.98 11.61 -3.27
N ILE A 84 -15.87 11.25 -4.21
CA ILE A 84 -15.50 11.04 -5.60
C ILE A 84 -16.56 11.75 -6.46
N GLY A 85 -16.15 12.76 -7.21
CA GLY A 85 -17.08 13.51 -8.03
C GLY A 85 -16.50 14.72 -8.72
N GLU A 86 -17.24 15.28 -9.65
CA GLU A 86 -16.93 16.55 -10.28
C GLU A 86 -17.45 17.68 -9.37
N ILE A 87 -16.52 18.47 -8.80
CA ILE A 87 -16.84 19.55 -7.86
C ILE A 87 -16.95 20.93 -8.54
N ALA A 88 -16.39 21.03 -9.73
CA ALA A 88 -16.53 22.16 -10.62
C ALA A 88 -16.39 21.69 -12.06
N PRO A 89 -16.90 22.39 -13.07
CA PRO A 89 -16.77 21.98 -14.46
C PRO A 89 -15.34 21.65 -14.86
N GLY A 90 -15.08 20.39 -15.24
CA GLY A 90 -13.76 19.89 -15.60
C GLY A 90 -12.82 19.59 -14.43
N PHE A 91 -13.27 19.71 -13.18
CA PHE A 91 -12.49 19.37 -11.99
C PHE A 91 -13.10 18.21 -11.24
N VAL A 92 -12.52 17.03 -11.38
CA VAL A 92 -12.91 15.80 -10.68
C VAL A 92 -12.01 15.60 -9.48
N ASP A 93 -12.60 15.45 -8.32
CA ASP A 93 -11.89 15.20 -7.07
C ASP A 93 -12.07 13.77 -6.59
N CYS A 94 -10.98 13.19 -6.06
CA CYS A 94 -10.96 11.90 -5.38
C CYS A 94 -10.31 12.11 -4.02
N ALA A 95 -11.09 12.60 -3.08
CA ALA A 95 -10.64 12.95 -1.74
C ALA A 95 -11.14 11.97 -0.68
N ALA A 96 -10.63 12.13 0.53
CA ALA A 96 -11.01 11.31 1.68
C ALA A 96 -10.80 9.79 1.48
N ILE A 97 -9.85 9.42 0.66
CA ILE A 97 -9.56 8.01 0.38
C ILE A 97 -8.78 7.41 1.56
N GLU A 98 -9.53 6.79 2.44
CA GLU A 98 -9.02 6.02 3.58
C GLU A 98 -8.91 4.52 3.25
N SER A 99 -8.83 3.67 4.29
CA SER A 99 -8.99 2.22 4.13
C SER A 99 -10.48 1.90 3.82
N PRO A 100 -10.76 1.08 2.81
CA PRO A 100 -9.87 0.23 2.01
C PRO A 100 -9.50 0.79 0.62
N GLY A 101 -9.03 2.01 0.53
CA GLY A 101 -8.77 2.73 -0.73
C GLY A 101 -7.95 1.94 -1.76
N LEU A 102 -6.89 1.25 -1.33
CA LEU A 102 -6.08 0.45 -2.24
C LEU A 102 -6.88 -0.66 -2.92
N SER A 103 -7.69 -1.39 -2.15
CA SER A 103 -8.56 -2.45 -2.69
C SER A 103 -9.69 -1.89 -3.55
N SER A 104 -10.13 -0.66 -3.27
CA SER A 104 -11.21 0.02 -4.01
C SER A 104 -10.70 0.76 -5.24
N ALA A 105 -9.38 0.95 -5.39
CA ALA A 105 -8.80 1.77 -6.44
C ALA A 105 -9.26 1.42 -7.87
N PRO A 106 -9.42 0.13 -8.26
CA PRO A 106 -9.93 -0.18 -9.58
C PRO A 106 -11.38 0.31 -9.81
N ALA A 107 -12.24 0.18 -8.80
CA ALA A 107 -13.62 0.65 -8.87
C ALA A 107 -13.71 2.18 -8.88
N VAL A 108 -12.88 2.84 -8.06
CA VAL A 108 -12.75 4.30 -8.05
C VAL A 108 -12.27 4.81 -9.41
N GLY A 109 -11.26 4.14 -9.99
CA GLY A 109 -10.75 4.49 -11.31
C GLY A 109 -11.80 4.37 -12.41
N ALA A 110 -12.59 3.30 -12.41
CA ALA A 110 -13.70 3.14 -13.35
C ALA A 110 -14.77 4.25 -13.18
N MET A 111 -15.16 4.55 -11.94
CA MET A 111 -16.11 5.62 -11.64
C MET A 111 -15.61 6.99 -12.12
N VAL A 112 -14.34 7.31 -11.89
CA VAL A 112 -13.74 8.57 -12.35
C VAL A 112 -13.67 8.63 -13.88
N ALA A 113 -13.31 7.52 -14.53
CA ALA A 113 -13.29 7.44 -15.99
C ALA A 113 -14.67 7.73 -16.58
N ASP A 114 -15.75 7.18 -15.99
CA ASP A 114 -17.12 7.44 -16.41
C ASP A 114 -17.52 8.92 -16.21
N ILE A 115 -17.14 9.53 -15.08
CA ILE A 115 -17.39 10.96 -14.82
C ILE A 115 -16.69 11.80 -15.89
N VAL A 116 -15.40 11.59 -16.14
CA VAL A 116 -14.63 12.33 -17.14
C VAL A 116 -15.21 12.12 -18.55
N LYS A 117 -15.53 10.87 -18.90
CA LYS A 117 -16.12 10.52 -20.18
C LYS A 117 -17.42 11.29 -20.43
N ASN A 118 -18.30 11.36 -19.43
CA ASN A 118 -19.58 12.06 -19.53
C ASN A 118 -19.38 13.58 -19.58
N SER A 119 -18.51 14.13 -18.73
CA SER A 119 -18.25 15.58 -18.67
C SER A 119 -17.62 16.11 -19.96
N LEU A 120 -16.72 15.36 -20.58
CA LEU A 120 -16.04 15.75 -21.82
C LEU A 120 -16.65 15.15 -23.08
N HIS A 121 -17.76 14.42 -22.98
CA HIS A 121 -18.43 13.73 -24.09
C HIS A 121 -17.50 12.84 -24.91
N LEU A 122 -16.61 12.12 -24.23
CA LEU A 122 -15.63 11.23 -24.87
C LEU A 122 -16.29 9.94 -25.37
N LYS A 123 -15.71 9.39 -26.42
CA LYS A 123 -16.06 8.05 -26.93
C LYS A 123 -15.02 7.04 -26.48
N ASP A 124 -15.46 5.77 -26.37
CA ASP A 124 -14.53 4.67 -26.13
C ASP A 124 -13.58 4.51 -27.31
N ASP A 125 -12.33 4.23 -27.02
CA ASP A 125 -11.33 3.85 -28.01
C ASP A 125 -11.40 2.32 -28.22
N PRO A 126 -11.91 1.83 -29.35
CA PRO A 126 -12.02 0.40 -29.61
C PRO A 126 -10.66 -0.29 -29.78
N THR A 127 -9.59 0.48 -29.92
CA THR A 127 -8.22 -0.03 -30.08
C THR A 127 -7.45 -0.09 -28.77
N PHE A 128 -8.05 0.41 -27.68
CA PHE A 128 -7.42 0.40 -26.37
C PHE A 128 -7.22 -1.03 -25.86
N ASP A 129 -5.97 -1.40 -25.62
CA ASP A 129 -5.63 -2.66 -24.97
C ASP A 129 -5.51 -2.44 -23.44
N PRO A 130 -6.45 -2.94 -22.63
CA PRO A 130 -6.40 -2.83 -21.17
C PRO A 130 -5.37 -3.75 -20.53
N THR A 131 -4.74 -4.63 -21.30
CA THR A 131 -3.77 -5.59 -20.79
C THR A 131 -2.41 -4.94 -20.60
N ARG A 132 -1.73 -5.30 -19.52
CA ARG A 132 -0.37 -4.88 -19.24
C ARG A 132 0.49 -6.11 -19.00
N LYS A 133 1.61 -6.20 -19.71
CA LYS A 133 2.63 -7.19 -19.35
C LYS A 133 3.15 -6.91 -17.95
N GLY A 134 3.25 -7.96 -17.14
CA GLY A 134 3.90 -7.86 -15.84
C GLY A 134 5.37 -7.50 -15.99
N ILE A 135 5.92 -6.83 -14.97
CA ILE A 135 7.37 -6.63 -14.88
C ILE A 135 7.99 -7.98 -14.55
N LEU A 136 8.96 -8.39 -15.36
CA LEU A 136 9.69 -9.64 -15.12
C LEU A 136 10.63 -9.44 -13.95
N ASP A 137 10.47 -10.23 -12.90
CA ASP A 137 11.37 -10.26 -11.74
C ASP A 137 12.45 -11.36 -11.96
N PRO A 138 13.70 -11.00 -12.23
CA PRO A 138 14.76 -11.98 -12.48
C PRO A 138 15.07 -12.89 -11.28
N LYS A 139 14.66 -12.52 -10.07
CA LYS A 139 14.83 -13.35 -8.86
C LYS A 139 13.98 -14.60 -8.90
N THR A 140 12.87 -14.57 -9.62
CA THR A 140 11.94 -15.72 -9.75
C THR A 140 12.41 -16.74 -10.77
N LEU A 141 13.39 -16.39 -11.61
CA LEU A 141 13.91 -17.26 -12.65
C LEU A 141 14.99 -18.23 -12.14
N PRO A 142 15.06 -19.47 -12.65
CA PRO A 142 16.20 -20.34 -12.50
C PRO A 142 17.49 -19.66 -12.98
N PHE A 143 18.64 -20.11 -12.45
CA PHE A 143 19.93 -19.47 -12.74
C PHE A 143 20.22 -19.36 -14.24
N GLU A 144 19.98 -20.42 -15.01
CA GLU A 144 20.28 -20.44 -16.44
C GLU A 144 19.36 -19.51 -17.24
N GLU A 145 18.07 -19.44 -16.90
CA GLU A 145 17.14 -18.53 -17.54
C GLU A 145 17.48 -17.06 -17.22
N ARG A 146 17.88 -16.78 -15.98
CA ARG A 146 18.33 -15.45 -15.60
C ARG A 146 19.64 -15.07 -16.33
N ALA A 147 20.57 -16.00 -16.48
CA ALA A 147 21.80 -15.77 -17.23
C ALA A 147 21.50 -15.49 -18.71
N ALA A 148 20.54 -16.20 -19.32
CA ALA A 148 20.09 -15.96 -20.68
C ALA A 148 19.43 -14.59 -20.81
N LEU A 149 18.55 -14.23 -19.87
CA LEU A 149 17.90 -12.92 -19.82
C LEU A 149 18.92 -11.77 -19.77
N ILE A 150 19.95 -11.90 -18.90
CA ILE A 150 21.01 -10.88 -18.77
C ILE A 150 21.84 -10.78 -20.08
N LYS A 151 22.03 -11.91 -20.75
CA LYS A 151 22.75 -11.92 -22.04
C LYS A 151 21.93 -11.22 -23.14
N GLU A 152 20.63 -11.38 -23.13
CA GLU A 152 19.69 -10.74 -24.06
C GLU A 152 19.54 -9.25 -23.75
N ASN A 153 19.33 -8.91 -22.47
CA ASN A 153 19.21 -7.54 -22.00
C ASN A 153 20.10 -7.31 -20.77
N PRO A 154 21.29 -6.71 -20.94
CA PRO A 154 22.26 -6.48 -19.86
C PRO A 154 21.74 -5.64 -18.70
N ALA A 155 20.68 -4.84 -18.90
CA ALA A 155 20.05 -4.04 -17.84
C ALA A 155 19.54 -4.90 -16.69
N TYR A 156 19.13 -6.15 -16.94
CA TYR A 156 18.76 -7.11 -15.88
C TYR A 156 19.96 -7.61 -15.04
N GLY A 157 21.18 -7.33 -15.46
CA GLY A 157 22.40 -7.61 -14.69
C GLY A 157 22.84 -6.46 -13.79
N GLN A 158 22.26 -5.26 -13.93
CA GLN A 158 22.61 -4.09 -13.14
C GLN A 158 21.63 -3.91 -11.98
N ILE A 159 22.11 -4.08 -10.74
CA ILE A 159 21.29 -3.86 -9.54
C ILE A 159 21.32 -2.38 -9.17
N ILE A 160 20.18 -1.72 -9.25
CA ILE A 160 19.98 -0.31 -8.86
C ILE A 160 19.61 -0.19 -7.39
N CYS A 161 18.68 -1.02 -6.91
CA CYS A 161 18.33 -1.07 -5.49
C CYS A 161 18.82 -2.35 -4.85
N ARG A 162 19.84 -2.23 -3.97
CA ARG A 162 20.43 -3.41 -3.32
C ARG A 162 19.58 -4.02 -2.22
N CYS A 163 18.78 -3.19 -1.52
CA CYS A 163 17.92 -3.68 -0.44
C CYS A 163 16.76 -4.56 -0.97
N GLU A 164 16.23 -4.22 -2.13
CA GLU A 164 15.17 -4.98 -2.80
C GLU A 164 15.69 -5.81 -3.98
N SER A 165 16.98 -5.71 -4.28
CA SER A 165 17.61 -6.37 -5.45
C SER A 165 16.90 -6.07 -6.77
N VAL A 166 16.44 -4.83 -6.93
CA VAL A 166 15.77 -4.38 -8.16
C VAL A 166 16.82 -4.03 -9.20
N THR A 167 16.66 -4.55 -10.40
CA THR A 167 17.55 -4.32 -11.52
C THR A 167 17.10 -3.13 -12.38
N GLU A 168 18.01 -2.59 -13.18
CA GLU A 168 17.70 -1.56 -14.17
C GLU A 168 16.64 -2.06 -15.18
N GLY A 169 16.73 -3.33 -15.61
CA GLY A 169 15.77 -3.94 -16.51
C GLY A 169 14.33 -4.06 -16.00
N GLU A 170 14.14 -3.99 -14.67
CA GLU A 170 12.80 -3.92 -14.07
C GLU A 170 12.24 -2.49 -14.04
N ILE A 171 13.08 -1.47 -14.27
CA ILE A 171 12.72 -0.05 -14.15
C ILE A 171 12.40 0.55 -15.53
N ILE A 172 13.13 0.16 -16.58
CA ILE A 172 12.94 0.62 -17.96
C ILE A 172 11.93 -0.24 -18.70
#